data_f0646f79b389cb3983cc2237dacc89a7
#
_entry.id   f0646f79b389cb3983cc2237dacc89a7
#
_cell.length_a   1.000
_cell.length_b   1.000
_cell.length_c   1.000
_cell.angle_alpha   90.00
_cell.angle_beta   90.00
_cell.angle_gamma   90.00
#
_symmetry.space_group_name_H-M   'P 1'
#
loop_
_entity.id
_entity.type
_entity.pdbx_description
1 polymer ?
#
loop_
_entity_poly.entity_id
_entity_poly.type
_entity_poly.pdbx_seq_one_letter_code
_entity_poly.pdbx_strand_id
1 'polypeptide(L)'
;MKNHEYVDGELHQLNKKYAQLKLKQKERINEWFRESIQSFYETNGRYPEEKDSEAVVSPVLERIESAGIWIPDREIFKRYRKNGPQIIRKMKLQERTENNNKLLLEPLEHDFSVCKVPDYSRVDLTVPFTFTGCTDEEIFLVCPSAFVPDNILEREDGWKGFRLAGVLDFSLIGILAGITKALANNEISVFAVSTFNTDYIFVKKGKFKDAILILKSYGFHVKEEE
;
A
#
# COMPACT_ATOMS: atom_id res chain seq x y z
N MET A 1 -35.06 -35.53 -21.53
CA MET A 1 -33.77 -34.85 -21.33
C MET A 1 -33.85 -34.00 -20.06
N LYS A 2 -33.44 -34.55 -18.93
CA LYS A 2 -33.65 -33.94 -17.58
C LYS A 2 -32.81 -32.69 -17.22
N ASN A 3 -31.89 -32.25 -18.07
CA ASN A 3 -30.94 -31.17 -17.74
C ASN A 3 -30.68 -30.18 -18.87
N HIS A 4 -31.64 -30.05 -19.80
CA HIS A 4 -31.57 -29.11 -20.93
C HIS A 4 -32.91 -28.38 -21.07
N GLU A 5 -32.85 -27.10 -21.44
CA GLU A 5 -33.97 -26.24 -21.72
C GLU A 5 -33.72 -25.46 -23.02
N TYR A 6 -34.75 -25.16 -23.77
CA TYR A 6 -34.68 -24.26 -24.94
C TYR A 6 -34.85 -22.82 -24.46
N VAL A 7 -33.86 -21.99 -24.69
CA VAL A 7 -33.89 -20.55 -24.44
C VAL A 7 -33.53 -19.87 -25.76
N ASP A 8 -34.37 -18.98 -26.27
CA ASP A 8 -34.21 -18.25 -27.55
C ASP A 8 -33.88 -19.16 -28.76
N GLY A 9 -34.44 -20.37 -28.79
CA GLY A 9 -34.22 -21.32 -29.88
C GLY A 9 -32.98 -22.18 -29.78
N GLU A 10 -32.16 -22.01 -28.76
CA GLU A 10 -30.99 -22.84 -28.50
C GLU A 10 -31.19 -23.77 -27.31
N LEU A 11 -30.62 -24.98 -27.41
CA LEU A 11 -30.71 -25.99 -26.37
C LEU A 11 -29.58 -25.77 -25.33
N HIS A 12 -29.93 -25.30 -24.13
CA HIS A 12 -29.00 -25.00 -23.08
C HIS A 12 -28.93 -26.06 -21.98
N GLN A 13 -27.72 -26.37 -21.52
CA GLN A 13 -27.47 -27.30 -20.42
C GLN A 13 -27.63 -26.60 -19.06
N LEU A 14 -28.73 -26.88 -18.32
CA LEU A 14 -29.09 -26.24 -17.04
C LEU A 14 -28.09 -26.49 -15.91
N ASN A 15 -27.31 -27.60 -15.96
CA ASN A 15 -26.32 -27.96 -14.96
C ASN A 15 -24.88 -27.77 -15.39
N LYS A 16 -24.65 -26.96 -16.44
CA LYS A 16 -23.31 -26.65 -16.91
C LYS A 16 -22.45 -26.07 -15.80
N LYS A 17 -21.24 -26.56 -15.67
CA LYS A 17 -20.27 -26.12 -14.65
C LYS A 17 -19.26 -25.15 -15.24
N TYR A 18 -18.73 -24.24 -14.42
CA TYR A 18 -17.65 -23.32 -14.81
C TYR A 18 -16.44 -24.05 -15.41
N ALA A 19 -16.13 -25.25 -14.90
CA ALA A 19 -15.02 -26.06 -15.41
C ALA A 19 -15.18 -26.47 -16.88
N GLN A 20 -16.42 -26.56 -17.38
CA GLN A 20 -16.76 -26.97 -18.76
C GLN A 20 -16.65 -25.83 -19.79
N LEU A 21 -16.44 -24.58 -19.35
CA LEU A 21 -16.21 -23.45 -20.22
C LEU A 21 -14.85 -23.60 -20.95
N LYS A 22 -14.77 -23.08 -22.19
CA LYS A 22 -13.51 -22.97 -22.95
C LYS A 22 -12.53 -22.05 -22.21
N LEU A 23 -11.24 -22.27 -22.40
CA LEU A 23 -10.20 -21.49 -21.73
C LEU A 23 -10.39 -19.97 -21.95
N LYS A 24 -10.57 -19.54 -23.19
CA LYS A 24 -10.81 -18.14 -23.54
C LYS A 24 -12.05 -17.54 -22.85
N GLN A 25 -13.11 -18.32 -22.65
CA GLN A 25 -14.29 -17.86 -21.91
C GLN A 25 -13.98 -17.66 -20.43
N LYS A 26 -13.21 -18.57 -19.83
CA LYS A 26 -12.78 -18.45 -18.43
C LYS A 26 -11.87 -17.24 -18.21
N GLU A 27 -10.97 -16.97 -19.15
CA GLU A 27 -10.06 -15.80 -19.11
C GLU A 27 -10.88 -14.51 -19.17
N ARG A 28 -11.80 -14.38 -20.13
CA ARG A 28 -12.69 -13.21 -20.24
C ARG A 28 -13.54 -12.99 -18.99
N ILE A 29 -14.12 -14.02 -18.42
CA ILE A 29 -14.92 -13.92 -17.20
C ILE A 29 -14.04 -13.46 -16.00
N ASN A 30 -12.81 -13.96 -15.90
CA ASN A 30 -11.89 -13.50 -14.86
C ASN A 30 -11.48 -12.02 -15.05
N GLU A 31 -11.33 -11.56 -16.29
CA GLU A 31 -11.07 -10.16 -16.61
C GLU A 31 -12.28 -9.28 -16.23
N TRP A 32 -13.50 -9.69 -16.60
CA TRP A 32 -14.71 -8.98 -16.21
C TRP A 32 -14.92 -8.91 -14.70
N PHE A 33 -14.56 -9.95 -13.95
CA PHE A 33 -14.53 -9.85 -12.49
C PHE A 33 -13.53 -8.79 -12.00
N ARG A 34 -12.35 -8.72 -12.61
CA ARG A 34 -11.35 -7.71 -12.25
C ARG A 34 -11.85 -6.29 -12.53
N GLU A 35 -12.41 -6.06 -13.70
CA GLU A 35 -12.99 -4.77 -14.07
C GLU A 35 -14.17 -4.38 -13.18
N SER A 36 -15.06 -5.33 -12.86
CA SER A 36 -16.19 -5.07 -11.98
C SER A 36 -15.77 -4.77 -10.54
N ILE A 37 -14.75 -5.46 -10.02
CA ILE A 37 -14.14 -5.16 -8.71
C ILE A 37 -13.50 -3.76 -8.72
N GLN A 38 -12.82 -3.39 -9.81
CA GLN A 38 -12.21 -2.08 -9.97
C GLN A 38 -13.26 -0.97 -9.98
N SER A 39 -14.32 -1.12 -10.77
CA SER A 39 -15.44 -0.18 -10.82
C SER A 39 -16.14 -0.02 -9.47
N PHE A 40 -16.32 -1.13 -8.73
CA PHE A 40 -16.86 -1.09 -7.37
C PHE A 40 -15.95 -0.27 -6.45
N TYR A 41 -14.63 -0.47 -6.52
CA TYR A 41 -13.65 0.28 -5.72
C TYR A 41 -13.68 1.78 -6.04
N GLU A 42 -13.70 2.15 -7.32
CA GLU A 42 -13.76 3.55 -7.77
C GLU A 42 -15.03 4.26 -7.29
N THR A 43 -16.15 3.53 -7.24
CA THR A 43 -17.44 4.08 -6.80
C THR A 43 -17.54 4.19 -5.26
N ASN A 44 -17.00 3.22 -4.52
CA ASN A 44 -17.23 3.09 -3.08
C ASN A 44 -16.02 3.43 -2.21
N GLY A 45 -14.84 3.70 -2.79
CA GLY A 45 -13.58 3.96 -2.08
C GLY A 45 -13.04 2.78 -1.27
N ARG A 46 -13.62 1.58 -1.47
CA ARG A 46 -13.21 0.34 -0.79
C ARG A 46 -13.37 -0.88 -1.67
N TYR A 47 -12.60 -1.92 -1.41
CA TYR A 47 -12.78 -3.20 -2.07
C TYR A 47 -14.06 -3.90 -1.60
N PRO A 48 -14.72 -4.70 -2.50
CA PRO A 48 -15.93 -5.42 -2.14
C PRO A 48 -15.69 -6.52 -1.08
N GLU A 49 -16.65 -6.68 -0.19
CA GLU A 49 -16.76 -7.75 0.79
C GLU A 49 -17.73 -8.84 0.32
N GLU A 50 -17.95 -9.89 1.10
CA GLU A 50 -18.86 -10.98 0.74
C GLU A 50 -20.30 -10.50 0.50
N LYS A 51 -20.77 -9.54 1.30
CA LYS A 51 -22.11 -8.91 1.17
C LYS A 51 -22.30 -8.14 -0.13
N ASP A 52 -21.21 -7.68 -0.76
CA ASP A 52 -21.22 -6.91 -2.00
C ASP A 52 -21.17 -7.81 -3.26
N SER A 53 -21.25 -9.14 -3.09
CA SER A 53 -21.07 -10.10 -4.18
C SER A 53 -22.03 -9.87 -5.34
N GLU A 54 -23.27 -9.43 -5.08
CA GLU A 54 -24.26 -9.15 -6.10
C GLU A 54 -23.86 -7.93 -6.95
N ALA A 55 -23.41 -6.85 -6.32
CA ALA A 55 -22.95 -5.64 -7.02
C ALA A 55 -21.76 -5.90 -7.95
N VAL A 56 -20.92 -6.89 -7.64
CA VAL A 56 -19.79 -7.28 -8.49
C VAL A 56 -20.20 -8.28 -9.56
N VAL A 57 -21.08 -9.25 -9.24
CA VAL A 57 -21.39 -10.35 -10.14
C VAL A 57 -22.43 -9.96 -11.19
N SER A 58 -23.43 -9.13 -10.86
CA SER A 58 -24.48 -8.74 -11.81
C SER A 58 -23.95 -8.11 -13.10
N PRO A 59 -23.02 -7.14 -13.09
CA PRO A 59 -22.43 -6.61 -14.32
C PRO A 59 -21.66 -7.66 -15.14
N VAL A 60 -21.11 -8.68 -14.48
CA VAL A 60 -20.40 -9.78 -15.15
C VAL A 60 -21.40 -10.72 -15.84
N LEU A 61 -22.55 -10.98 -15.22
CA LEU A 61 -23.62 -11.79 -15.83
C LEU A 61 -24.17 -11.13 -17.10
N GLU A 62 -24.41 -9.82 -17.10
CA GLU A 62 -24.85 -9.06 -18.28
C GLU A 62 -23.84 -9.19 -19.45
N ARG A 63 -22.54 -9.15 -19.15
CA ARG A 63 -21.49 -9.33 -20.16
C ARG A 63 -21.40 -10.78 -20.66
N ILE A 64 -21.64 -11.76 -19.80
CA ILE A 64 -21.68 -13.18 -20.14
C ILE A 64 -22.82 -13.44 -21.12
N GLU A 65 -24.00 -12.90 -20.84
CA GLU A 65 -25.17 -12.98 -21.71
C GLU A 65 -24.92 -12.31 -23.06
N SER A 66 -24.45 -11.04 -23.04
CA SER A 66 -24.11 -10.29 -24.25
C SER A 66 -23.03 -10.97 -25.12
N ALA A 67 -22.18 -11.78 -24.53
CA ALA A 67 -21.14 -12.55 -25.24
C ALA A 67 -21.63 -13.92 -25.73
N GLY A 68 -22.90 -14.27 -25.52
CA GLY A 68 -23.49 -15.57 -25.91
C GLY A 68 -22.85 -16.74 -25.14
N ILE A 69 -22.39 -16.52 -23.91
CA ILE A 69 -21.80 -17.56 -23.09
C ILE A 69 -22.87 -18.12 -22.16
N TRP A 70 -23.34 -19.32 -22.47
CA TRP A 70 -24.31 -19.99 -21.59
C TRP A 70 -23.60 -20.63 -20.37
N ILE A 71 -24.02 -20.20 -19.17
CA ILE A 71 -23.65 -20.80 -17.88
C ILE A 71 -24.67 -20.34 -16.82
N PRO A 72 -25.13 -21.23 -15.91
CA PRO A 72 -26.03 -20.82 -14.83
C PRO A 72 -25.40 -19.78 -13.90
N ASP A 73 -26.14 -18.74 -13.53
CA ASP A 73 -25.71 -17.64 -12.66
C ASP A 73 -25.08 -18.13 -11.34
N ARG A 74 -25.68 -19.17 -10.74
CA ARG A 74 -25.17 -19.81 -9.53
C ARG A 74 -23.73 -20.29 -9.65
N GLU A 75 -23.27 -20.70 -10.84
CA GLU A 75 -21.89 -21.13 -11.07
C GLU A 75 -20.95 -19.91 -11.14
N ILE A 76 -21.43 -18.77 -11.61
CA ILE A 76 -20.69 -17.51 -11.64
C ILE A 76 -20.54 -16.95 -10.21
N PHE A 77 -21.64 -16.91 -9.43
CA PHE A 77 -21.57 -16.55 -8.01
C PHE A 77 -20.62 -17.47 -7.23
N LYS A 78 -20.71 -18.78 -7.45
CA LYS A 78 -19.81 -19.75 -6.83
C LYS A 78 -18.34 -19.51 -7.21
N ARG A 79 -18.11 -19.18 -8.48
CA ARG A 79 -16.78 -18.86 -8.99
C ARG A 79 -16.24 -17.59 -8.34
N TYR A 80 -17.03 -16.53 -8.24
CA TYR A 80 -16.66 -15.31 -7.58
C TYR A 80 -16.31 -15.51 -6.10
N ARG A 81 -17.15 -16.19 -5.33
CA ARG A 81 -16.85 -16.49 -3.91
C ARG A 81 -15.52 -17.22 -3.72
N LYS A 82 -15.18 -18.12 -4.65
CA LYS A 82 -13.90 -18.84 -4.58
C LYS A 82 -12.71 -18.00 -5.01
N ASN A 83 -12.83 -17.21 -6.06
CA ASN A 83 -11.69 -16.54 -6.71
C ASN A 83 -11.64 -15.02 -6.46
N GLY A 84 -12.75 -14.38 -6.16
CA GLY A 84 -12.84 -12.95 -5.89
C GLY A 84 -11.82 -12.48 -4.85
N PRO A 85 -11.69 -13.13 -3.68
CA PRO A 85 -10.70 -12.77 -2.68
C PRO A 85 -9.25 -12.80 -3.20
N GLN A 86 -8.94 -13.75 -4.09
CA GLN A 86 -7.60 -13.85 -4.69
C GLN A 86 -7.36 -12.75 -5.73
N ILE A 87 -8.38 -12.38 -6.51
CA ILE A 87 -8.31 -11.27 -7.47
C ILE A 87 -8.07 -9.97 -6.69
N ILE A 88 -8.88 -9.70 -5.65
CA ILE A 88 -8.74 -8.52 -4.79
C ILE A 88 -7.34 -8.46 -4.17
N ARG A 89 -6.84 -9.58 -3.66
CA ARG A 89 -5.49 -9.65 -3.08
C ARG A 89 -4.41 -9.27 -4.11
N LYS A 90 -4.52 -9.77 -5.35
CA LYS A 90 -3.58 -9.43 -6.43
C LYS A 90 -3.68 -7.95 -6.83
N MET A 91 -4.89 -7.40 -6.92
CA MET A 91 -5.10 -5.98 -7.22
C MET A 91 -4.48 -5.09 -6.14
N LYS A 92 -4.74 -5.37 -4.86
CA LYS A 92 -4.11 -4.66 -3.73
C LYS A 92 -2.58 -4.73 -3.75
N LEU A 93 -2.03 -5.87 -4.16
CA LEU A 93 -0.57 -6.03 -4.25
C LEU A 93 0.01 -5.22 -5.42
N GLN A 94 -0.66 -5.21 -6.57
CA GLN A 94 -0.26 -4.41 -7.72
C GLN A 94 -0.33 -2.91 -7.43
N GLU A 95 -1.42 -2.44 -6.83
CA GLU A 95 -1.59 -1.05 -6.39
C GLU A 95 -0.47 -0.61 -5.43
N ARG A 96 -0.12 -1.48 -4.45
CA ARG A 96 1.02 -1.23 -3.55
C ARG A 96 2.34 -1.13 -4.30
N THR A 97 2.57 -1.98 -5.28
CA THR A 97 3.80 -1.97 -6.08
C THR A 97 3.87 -0.72 -6.97
N GLU A 98 2.76 -0.33 -7.58
CA GLU A 98 2.67 0.89 -8.41
C GLU A 98 2.84 2.16 -7.56
N ASN A 99 2.28 2.19 -6.36
CA ASN A 99 2.45 3.30 -5.42
C ASN A 99 3.90 3.38 -4.90
N ASN A 100 4.51 2.24 -4.56
CA ASN A 100 5.93 2.20 -4.18
C ASN A 100 6.83 2.68 -5.32
N ASN A 101 6.52 2.34 -6.57
CA ASN A 101 7.27 2.80 -7.74
C ASN A 101 7.12 4.31 -8.04
N LYS A 102 6.16 5.00 -7.44
CA LYS A 102 5.98 6.46 -7.56
C LYS A 102 6.63 7.22 -6.40
N LEU A 103 7.01 6.53 -5.32
CA LEU A 103 7.58 7.15 -4.13
C LEU A 103 9.08 7.26 -4.26
N LEU A 104 9.57 8.49 -4.21
CA LEU A 104 10.99 8.81 -4.17
C LEU A 104 11.41 9.04 -2.73
N LEU A 105 12.41 8.31 -2.27
CA LEU A 105 13.08 8.54 -1.00
C LEU A 105 14.25 9.50 -1.23
N GLU A 106 14.24 10.62 -0.55
CA GLU A 106 15.33 11.61 -0.63
C GLU A 106 16.19 11.53 0.62
N PRO A 107 17.48 11.12 0.50
CA PRO A 107 18.44 11.21 1.57
C PRO A 107 18.56 12.65 2.11
N LEU A 108 18.69 12.78 3.42
CA LEU A 108 18.98 14.07 4.07
C LEU A 108 20.49 14.20 4.25
N GLU A 109 21.05 15.39 3.95
CA GLU A 109 22.50 15.63 4.02
C GLU A 109 23.04 15.61 5.43
N HIS A 110 22.21 16.00 6.42
CA HIS A 110 22.62 16.16 7.81
C HIS A 110 22.73 14.83 8.56
N ASP A 111 23.62 14.78 9.54
CA ASP A 111 23.54 13.83 10.64
C ASP A 111 22.57 14.37 11.69
N PHE A 112 21.85 13.49 12.38
CA PHE A 112 20.81 13.86 13.32
C PHE A 112 21.07 13.33 14.72
N SER A 113 20.53 14.05 15.70
CA SER A 113 20.48 13.66 17.09
C SER A 113 19.06 13.63 17.59
N VAL A 114 18.76 12.65 18.42
CA VAL A 114 17.50 12.53 19.17
C VAL A 114 17.80 12.94 20.61
N CYS A 115 17.08 13.92 21.13
CA CYS A 115 17.36 14.51 22.43
C CYS A 115 16.10 14.58 23.29
N LYS A 116 16.28 14.48 24.60
CA LYS A 116 15.31 14.86 25.61
C LYS A 116 15.72 16.21 26.18
N VAL A 117 14.78 17.14 26.24
CA VAL A 117 15.02 18.51 26.69
C VAL A 117 14.06 18.87 27.83
N PRO A 118 14.42 19.78 28.75
CA PRO A 118 13.51 20.24 29.80
C PRO A 118 12.44 21.18 29.25
N ASP A 119 12.78 21.93 28.20
CA ASP A 119 11.92 22.87 27.48
C ASP A 119 12.54 23.25 26.14
N TYR A 120 11.84 24.02 25.32
CA TYR A 120 12.33 24.49 24.01
C TYR A 120 12.95 25.89 24.02
N SER A 121 13.25 26.48 25.18
CA SER A 121 13.74 27.87 25.32
C SER A 121 15.08 28.13 24.60
N ARG A 122 15.85 27.07 24.39
CA ARG A 122 17.16 27.13 23.69
C ARG A 122 17.17 26.43 22.33
N VAL A 123 16.01 25.98 21.88
CA VAL A 123 15.89 25.32 20.57
C VAL A 123 15.63 26.37 19.50
N ASP A 124 16.46 26.40 18.47
CA ASP A 124 16.21 27.21 17.28
C ASP A 124 15.21 26.49 16.36
N LEU A 125 13.95 26.84 16.47
CA LEU A 125 12.87 26.27 15.66
C LEU A 125 12.90 26.72 14.18
N THR A 126 13.79 27.64 13.81
CA THR A 126 13.95 28.08 12.41
C THR A 126 14.87 27.17 11.61
N VAL A 127 15.65 26.31 12.29
CA VAL A 127 16.52 25.33 11.66
C VAL A 127 15.68 24.27 10.93
N PRO A 128 15.87 24.08 9.62
CA PRO A 128 15.17 23.02 8.88
C PRO A 128 15.43 21.64 9.48
N PHE A 129 14.43 20.75 9.37
CA PHE A 129 14.45 19.39 9.93
C PHE A 129 14.55 19.34 11.45
N THR A 130 14.04 20.36 12.14
CA THR A 130 13.85 20.34 13.59
C THR A 130 12.44 19.85 13.90
N PHE A 131 12.35 18.73 14.64
CA PHE A 131 11.10 18.11 15.04
C PHE A 131 11.01 18.12 16.56
N THR A 132 9.88 18.56 17.07
CA THR A 132 9.62 18.67 18.51
C THR A 132 8.32 17.99 18.88
N GLY A 133 8.27 17.44 20.07
CA GLY A 133 7.03 16.91 20.62
C GLY A 133 7.06 16.87 22.14
N CYS A 134 5.87 17.01 22.74
CA CYS A 134 5.67 16.97 24.17
C CYS A 134 4.63 15.91 24.50
N THR A 135 4.98 14.99 25.38
CA THR A 135 4.10 13.96 25.93
C THR A 135 3.94 14.17 27.44
N ASP A 136 3.20 13.32 28.09
CA ASP A 136 3.10 13.27 29.55
C ASP A 136 4.40 12.75 30.22
N GLU A 137 5.28 12.10 29.48
CA GLU A 137 6.52 11.52 30.01
C GLU A 137 7.77 12.32 29.63
N GLU A 138 7.76 13.01 28.46
CA GLU A 138 8.96 13.69 27.97
C GLU A 138 8.67 14.87 27.02
N ILE A 139 9.64 15.75 26.92
CA ILE A 139 9.77 16.74 25.87
C ILE A 139 10.95 16.34 25.01
N PHE A 140 10.71 16.02 23.74
CA PHE A 140 11.75 15.54 22.83
C PHE A 140 12.06 16.52 21.70
N LEU A 141 13.28 16.40 21.19
CA LEU A 141 13.81 17.15 20.06
C LEU A 141 14.54 16.19 19.11
N VAL A 142 14.25 16.27 17.83
CA VAL A 142 15.11 15.69 16.78
C VAL A 142 15.57 16.82 15.89
N CYS A 143 16.87 16.98 15.71
CA CYS A 143 17.44 18.06 14.90
C CYS A 143 18.76 17.63 14.27
N PRO A 144 19.26 18.38 13.27
CA PRO A 144 20.62 18.18 12.81
C PRO A 144 21.62 18.34 13.96
N SER A 145 22.56 17.42 14.07
CA SER A 145 23.46 17.30 15.23
C SER A 145 24.28 18.56 15.53
N ALA A 146 24.50 19.38 14.51
CA ALA A 146 25.21 20.66 14.64
C ALA A 146 24.40 21.74 15.40
N PHE A 147 23.08 21.55 15.55
CA PHE A 147 22.16 22.51 16.15
C PHE A 147 21.53 22.01 17.45
N VAL A 148 22.13 20.98 18.04
CA VAL A 148 21.67 20.48 19.35
C VAL A 148 21.94 21.56 20.41
N PRO A 149 20.93 21.99 21.19
CA PRO A 149 21.11 23.01 22.22
C PRO A 149 21.90 22.49 23.41
N ASP A 150 22.35 23.39 24.28
CA ASP A 150 23.16 23.06 25.46
C ASP A 150 22.34 22.61 26.68
N ASN A 151 20.99 22.82 26.67
CA ASN A 151 20.09 22.44 27.77
C ASN A 151 19.48 21.03 27.63
N ILE A 152 20.21 20.10 27.04
CA ILE A 152 19.73 18.72 26.85
C ILE A 152 19.81 17.93 28.17
N LEU A 153 18.83 17.00 28.35
CA LEU A 153 18.82 16.02 29.44
C LEU A 153 19.47 14.71 28.99
N GLU A 154 19.07 14.23 27.81
CA GLU A 154 19.59 13.01 27.20
C GLU A 154 19.81 13.25 25.69
N ARG A 155 20.81 12.57 25.13
CA ARG A 155 21.16 12.70 23.71
C ARG A 155 21.60 11.37 23.13
N GLU A 156 21.08 11.07 21.97
CA GLU A 156 21.49 9.92 21.16
C GLU A 156 21.84 10.37 19.73
N ASP A 157 23.10 10.24 19.38
CA ASP A 157 23.70 10.68 18.14
C ASP A 157 23.73 9.55 17.07
N GLY A 158 24.21 9.93 15.89
CA GLY A 158 24.55 9.00 14.82
C GLY A 158 23.34 8.48 14.05
N TRP A 159 22.36 9.32 13.86
CA TRP A 159 21.22 9.07 12.98
C TRP A 159 21.44 9.73 11.61
N LYS A 160 21.01 9.07 10.55
CA LYS A 160 20.93 9.57 9.19
C LYS A 160 19.52 9.33 8.67
N GLY A 161 18.98 10.31 7.95
CA GLY A 161 17.57 10.28 7.56
C GLY A 161 17.35 10.30 6.05
N PHE A 162 16.17 9.91 5.66
CA PHE A 162 15.58 10.19 4.36
C PHE A 162 14.10 10.55 4.53
N ARG A 163 13.60 11.34 3.60
CA ARG A 163 12.17 11.69 3.54
C ARG A 163 11.49 11.06 2.35
N LEU A 164 10.20 10.86 2.44
CA LEU A 164 9.37 10.56 1.29
C LEU A 164 9.16 11.86 0.48
N ALA A 165 9.62 11.87 -0.79
CA ALA A 165 9.49 13.05 -1.64
C ALA A 165 8.06 13.22 -2.13
N GLY A 166 7.58 14.45 -2.14
CA GLY A 166 6.23 14.83 -2.54
C GLY A 166 5.26 14.97 -1.37
N VAL A 167 4.07 15.44 -1.68
CA VAL A 167 2.96 15.50 -0.71
C VAL A 167 2.29 14.13 -0.70
N LEU A 168 2.37 13.45 0.42
CA LEU A 168 1.67 12.18 0.61
C LEU A 168 0.18 12.46 0.76
N ASP A 169 -0.62 11.88 -0.11
CA ASP A 169 -2.06 11.82 0.11
C ASP A 169 -2.33 10.91 1.31
N PHE A 170 -3.08 11.40 2.31
CA PHE A 170 -3.46 10.62 3.49
C PHE A 170 -4.22 9.33 3.16
N SER A 171 -4.73 9.20 1.93
CA SER A 171 -5.34 7.96 1.42
C SER A 171 -4.33 6.86 1.08
N LEU A 172 -3.03 7.18 0.96
CA LEU A 172 -1.99 6.22 0.65
C LEU A 172 -1.70 5.32 1.87
N ILE A 173 -2.23 4.11 1.83
CA ILE A 173 -2.16 3.16 2.96
C ILE A 173 -0.90 2.30 2.88
N GLY A 174 -0.16 2.25 3.99
CA GLY A 174 0.88 1.22 4.22
C GLY A 174 2.25 1.51 3.63
N ILE A 175 2.55 2.74 3.23
CA ILE A 175 3.88 3.16 2.75
C ILE A 175 4.92 2.99 3.86
N LEU A 176 4.71 3.67 4.98
CA LEU A 176 5.60 3.58 6.15
C LEU A 176 5.72 2.14 6.63
N ALA A 177 4.61 1.38 6.66
CA ALA A 177 4.64 -0.04 7.01
C ALA A 177 5.46 -0.89 6.03
N GLY A 178 5.47 -0.57 4.74
CA GLY A 178 6.31 -1.22 3.74
C GLY A 178 7.79 -0.99 3.98
N ILE A 179 8.16 0.28 4.22
CA ILE A 179 9.54 0.69 4.52
C ILE A 179 10.04 0.05 5.82
N THR A 180 9.29 0.20 6.91
CA THR A 180 9.67 -0.34 8.21
C THR A 180 9.77 -1.86 8.20
N LYS A 181 8.89 -2.56 7.47
CA LYS A 181 8.96 -4.00 7.30
C LYS A 181 10.20 -4.44 6.51
N ALA A 182 10.55 -3.72 5.43
CA ALA A 182 11.74 -4.02 4.64
C ALA A 182 13.00 -3.88 5.51
N LEU A 183 13.10 -2.81 6.30
CA LEU A 183 14.23 -2.56 7.17
C LEU A 183 14.29 -3.54 8.36
N ALA A 184 13.14 -3.83 8.99
CA ALA A 184 13.06 -4.79 10.10
C ALA A 184 13.43 -6.22 9.69
N ASN A 185 13.04 -6.66 8.49
CA ASN A 185 13.42 -7.99 7.96
C ASN A 185 14.95 -8.13 7.75
N ASN A 186 15.67 -7.01 7.75
CA ASN A 186 17.13 -6.94 7.60
C ASN A 186 17.83 -6.38 8.84
N GLU A 187 17.18 -6.47 10.01
CA GLU A 187 17.72 -6.10 11.32
C GLU A 187 18.19 -4.63 11.41
N ILE A 188 17.50 -3.73 10.69
CA ILE A 188 17.76 -2.29 10.75
C ILE A 188 16.67 -1.62 11.59
N SER A 189 17.11 -1.05 12.73
CA SER A 189 16.25 -0.25 13.60
C SER A 189 15.87 1.07 12.94
N VAL A 190 14.63 1.49 13.16
CA VAL A 190 14.03 2.68 12.56
C VAL A 190 13.50 3.60 13.63
N PHE A 191 13.73 4.89 13.46
CA PHE A 191 13.00 5.96 14.11
C PHE A 191 12.26 6.76 13.03
N ALA A 192 10.98 7.09 13.23
CA ALA A 192 10.19 7.78 12.22
C ALA A 192 9.46 8.99 12.83
N VAL A 193 9.38 10.06 12.05
CA VAL A 193 8.59 11.25 12.35
C VAL A 193 7.64 11.51 11.19
N SER A 194 6.34 11.43 11.45
CA SER A 194 5.30 11.78 10.50
C SER A 194 4.92 13.24 10.68
N THR A 195 4.90 14.00 9.59
CA THR A 195 4.45 15.39 9.56
C THR A 195 3.17 15.51 8.73
N PHE A 196 2.62 16.72 8.58
CA PHE A 196 1.42 16.93 7.77
C PHE A 196 1.61 16.53 6.31
N ASN A 197 2.78 16.78 5.71
CA ASN A 197 3.01 16.54 4.29
C ASN A 197 3.70 15.22 3.98
N THR A 198 4.54 14.71 4.90
CA THR A 198 5.38 13.55 4.60
C THR A 198 5.96 12.90 5.86
N ASP A 199 6.53 11.71 5.66
CA ASP A 199 7.26 10.96 6.68
C ASP A 199 8.77 11.14 6.52
N TYR A 200 9.43 11.23 7.66
CA TYR A 200 10.88 11.21 7.80
C TYR A 200 11.28 9.91 8.51
N ILE A 201 12.23 9.20 7.93
CA ILE A 201 12.69 7.93 8.45
C ILE A 201 14.19 8.04 8.75
N PHE A 202 14.56 7.67 9.97
CA PHE A 202 15.93 7.73 10.44
C PHE A 202 16.42 6.33 10.79
N VAL A 203 17.64 6.03 10.40
CA VAL A 203 18.36 4.80 10.74
C VAL A 203 19.73 5.16 11.28
N LYS A 204 20.39 4.25 11.98
CA LYS A 204 21.75 4.50 12.43
C LYS A 204 22.67 4.72 11.23
N LYS A 205 23.54 5.75 11.32
CA LYS A 205 24.45 6.19 10.24
C LYS A 205 25.26 5.03 9.66
N GLY A 206 25.76 4.13 10.51
CA GLY A 206 26.52 2.96 10.08
C GLY A 206 25.70 1.94 9.27
N LYS A 207 24.35 2.02 9.29
CA LYS A 207 23.42 1.17 8.53
C LYS A 207 22.75 1.89 7.37
N PHE A 208 23.03 3.17 7.16
CA PHE A 208 22.32 4.00 6.18
C PHE A 208 22.50 3.49 4.74
N LYS A 209 23.71 3.12 4.34
CA LYS A 209 23.98 2.57 3.01
C LYS A 209 23.26 1.24 2.78
N ASP A 210 23.28 0.36 3.78
CA ASP A 210 22.58 -0.92 3.73
C ASP A 210 21.07 -0.69 3.61
N ALA A 211 20.52 0.26 4.38
CA ALA A 211 19.11 0.63 4.32
C ALA A 211 18.68 1.08 2.90
N ILE A 212 19.48 1.94 2.25
CA ILE A 212 19.23 2.37 0.86
C ILE A 212 19.21 1.19 -0.10
N LEU A 213 20.20 0.29 -0.02
CA LEU A 213 20.27 -0.88 -0.90
C LEU A 213 19.09 -1.83 -0.70
N ILE A 214 18.70 -2.06 0.55
CA ILE A 214 17.53 -2.88 0.90
C ILE A 214 16.27 -2.25 0.34
N LEU A 215 16.03 -0.96 0.56
CA LEU A 215 14.84 -0.27 0.06
C LEU A 215 14.77 -0.29 -1.46
N LYS A 216 15.88 -0.08 -2.17
CA LYS A 216 15.95 -0.26 -3.63
C LYS A 216 15.56 -1.69 -4.05
N SER A 217 16.03 -2.72 -3.33
CA SER A 217 15.69 -4.12 -3.62
C SER A 217 14.21 -4.48 -3.39
N TYR A 218 13.53 -3.72 -2.51
CA TYR A 218 12.09 -3.82 -2.26
C TYR A 218 11.24 -2.95 -3.18
N GLY A 219 11.86 -2.29 -4.19
CA GLY A 219 11.17 -1.52 -5.22
C GLY A 219 10.94 -0.05 -4.88
N PHE A 220 11.57 0.48 -3.84
CA PHE A 220 11.56 1.92 -3.56
C PHE A 220 12.60 2.64 -4.42
N HIS A 221 12.21 3.79 -4.97
CA HIS A 221 13.16 4.67 -5.64
C HIS A 221 13.87 5.55 -4.61
N VAL A 222 15.19 5.60 -4.68
CA VAL A 222 16.00 6.46 -3.83
C VAL A 222 16.75 7.45 -4.72
N LYS A 223 16.60 8.73 -4.43
CA LYS A 223 17.34 9.79 -5.11
C LYS A 223 18.83 9.57 -4.88
N GLU A 224 19.61 9.61 -5.95
CA GLU A 224 21.06 9.52 -5.87
C GLU A 224 21.62 10.84 -5.34
N GLU A 225 22.62 10.73 -4.45
CA GLU A 225 23.40 11.90 -4.03
C GLU A 225 24.27 12.32 -5.23
N GLU A 226 24.16 13.58 -5.65
CA GLU A 226 25.02 14.17 -6.68
C GLU A 226 26.45 14.36 -6.16
#